data_8c8d3b51037c042991b9a3586c338a56
#
_entry.id   8c8d3b51037c042991b9a3586c338a56
#
_cell.length_a   1.000
_cell.length_b   1.000
_cell.length_c   1.000
_cell.angle_alpha   90.00
_cell.angle_beta   90.00
_cell.angle_gamma   90.00
#
_symmetry.space_group_name_H-M   'P 1'
#
loop_
_entity.id
_entity.type
_entity.pdbx_description
1 polymer ?
#
loop_
_entity_poly.entity_id
_entity_poly.type
_entity_poly.pdbx_seq_one_letter_code
_entity_poly.pdbx_strand_id
1 'polypeptide(L)'
;MNMLQRRLEDPEVLVRLNAFFLSYFGWVAFGVLYGVIGRWSVDLTPQFLRLPLTSRDLVVGLVEFTKGVPPLHALFTVVYYLGFAGSIALIVAYLLLYLRDLEASDRLLARYLMAYAVAGSIYLIAHIYAPHIVYNLPGYTSDNTLLTRQEFVLPSLHNTFIMINIITLWKYRKRLGGKVLILTNSLIPFATVFLGHHWIYDVLTGFLLGIAVSRTSWEWGARISAGIYRWEVSSLQRVTVLNFLLAVIVLIVAADPARALAIFGGLLGGP
;
A
#
# COMPACT_ATOMS: atom_id res chain seq x y z
N MET A 1 -11.75 24.28 21.68
CA MET A 1 -11.67 23.15 20.72
C MET A 1 -10.47 23.39 19.81
N ASN A 2 -9.50 22.48 19.77
CA ASN A 2 -8.33 22.63 18.93
C ASN A 2 -8.64 22.31 17.44
N MET A 3 -7.72 22.62 16.54
CA MET A 3 -7.92 22.43 15.09
C MET A 3 -8.26 20.96 14.73
N LEU A 4 -7.58 20.00 15.37
CA LEU A 4 -7.78 18.56 15.11
C LEU A 4 -9.18 18.11 15.51
N GLN A 5 -9.66 18.54 16.68
CA GLN A 5 -11.01 18.24 17.13
C GLN A 5 -12.08 18.74 16.16
N ARG A 6 -11.93 20.00 15.67
CA ARG A 6 -12.84 20.56 14.64
C ARG A 6 -12.84 19.73 13.36
N ARG A 7 -11.69 19.19 12.95
CA ARG A 7 -11.61 18.35 11.75
C ARG A 7 -12.27 16.99 11.94
N LEU A 8 -12.09 16.38 13.12
CA LEU A 8 -12.72 15.10 13.45
C LEU A 8 -14.24 15.19 13.73
N GLU A 9 -14.78 16.41 13.80
CA GLU A 9 -16.22 16.67 13.87
C GLU A 9 -16.81 17.10 12.52
N ASP A 10 -15.96 17.37 11.52
CA ASP A 10 -16.38 17.78 10.17
C ASP A 10 -16.88 16.55 9.38
N PRO A 11 -18.20 16.49 9.04
CA PRO A 11 -18.76 15.35 8.31
C PRO A 11 -18.07 15.09 6.98
N GLU A 12 -17.62 16.14 6.28
CA GLU A 12 -16.92 16.02 5.01
C GLU A 12 -15.54 15.38 5.14
N VAL A 13 -14.87 15.57 6.27
CA VAL A 13 -13.60 14.90 6.60
C VAL A 13 -13.87 13.46 6.98
N LEU A 14 -14.87 13.21 7.85
CA LEU A 14 -15.18 11.87 8.34
C LEU A 14 -15.62 10.92 7.22
N VAL A 15 -16.45 11.38 6.30
CA VAL A 15 -16.90 10.55 5.18
C VAL A 15 -15.73 10.12 4.29
N ARG A 16 -14.73 10.98 4.10
CA ARG A 16 -13.53 10.66 3.33
C ARG A 16 -12.57 9.73 4.08
N LEU A 17 -12.39 9.91 5.38
CA LEU A 17 -11.65 8.96 6.22
C LEU A 17 -12.27 7.56 6.14
N ASN A 18 -13.61 7.47 6.27
CA ASN A 18 -14.32 6.20 6.10
C ASN A 18 -14.13 5.60 4.71
N ALA A 19 -14.13 6.42 3.65
CA ALA A 19 -13.89 5.95 2.29
C ALA A 19 -12.49 5.35 2.12
N PHE A 20 -11.45 5.94 2.72
CA PHE A 20 -10.10 5.37 2.74
C PHE A 20 -10.04 4.04 3.51
N PHE A 21 -10.68 3.94 4.68
CA PHE A 21 -10.72 2.69 5.43
C PHE A 21 -11.45 1.58 4.66
N LEU A 22 -12.59 1.89 4.05
CA LEU A 22 -13.35 0.94 3.25
C LEU A 22 -12.60 0.49 1.99
N SER A 23 -11.82 1.37 1.37
CA SER A 23 -10.99 1.01 0.22
C SER A 23 -9.95 -0.05 0.57
N TYR A 24 -9.46 -0.03 1.81
CA TYR A 24 -8.55 -1.04 2.33
C TYR A 24 -9.22 -2.44 2.42
N PHE A 25 -10.48 -2.50 2.89
CA PHE A 25 -11.24 -3.76 2.87
C PHE A 25 -11.44 -4.30 1.45
N GLY A 26 -11.56 -3.43 0.46
CA GLY A 26 -11.60 -3.84 -0.95
C GLY A 26 -10.34 -4.60 -1.37
N TRP A 27 -9.17 -4.19 -0.90
CA TRP A 27 -7.93 -4.92 -1.15
C TRP A 27 -7.90 -6.29 -0.46
N VAL A 28 -8.36 -6.37 0.78
CA VAL A 28 -8.48 -7.66 1.51
C VAL A 28 -9.44 -8.60 0.77
N ALA A 29 -10.60 -8.10 0.33
CA ALA A 29 -11.55 -8.87 -0.46
C ALA A 29 -10.94 -9.39 -1.77
N PHE A 30 -10.13 -8.56 -2.45
CA PHE A 30 -9.36 -8.97 -3.61
C PHE A 30 -8.37 -10.10 -3.28
N GLY A 31 -7.66 -10.01 -2.15
CA GLY A 31 -6.73 -11.06 -1.70
C GLY A 31 -7.43 -12.41 -1.48
N VAL A 32 -8.64 -12.39 -0.90
CA VAL A 32 -9.47 -13.58 -0.74
C VAL A 32 -9.91 -14.12 -2.10
N LEU A 33 -10.42 -13.27 -2.99
CA LEU A 33 -10.84 -13.65 -4.33
C LEU A 33 -9.68 -14.29 -5.11
N TYR A 34 -8.50 -13.67 -5.07
CA TYR A 34 -7.30 -14.21 -5.70
C TYR A 34 -6.91 -15.57 -5.13
N GLY A 35 -7.10 -15.81 -3.84
CA GLY A 35 -6.90 -17.13 -3.24
C GLY A 35 -7.72 -18.25 -3.91
N VAL A 36 -8.89 -17.91 -4.47
CA VAL A 36 -9.77 -18.84 -5.17
C VAL A 36 -9.43 -18.96 -6.66
N ILE A 37 -9.28 -17.82 -7.34
CA ILE A 37 -9.15 -17.78 -8.80
C ILE A 37 -7.72 -17.56 -9.30
N GLY A 38 -6.78 -17.18 -8.45
CA GLY A 38 -5.39 -16.92 -8.83
C GLY A 38 -4.63 -18.13 -9.36
N ARG A 39 -5.14 -19.34 -9.10
CA ARG A 39 -4.61 -20.60 -9.68
C ARG A 39 -4.63 -20.62 -11.23
N TRP A 40 -5.41 -19.77 -11.86
CA TRP A 40 -5.46 -19.62 -13.32
C TRP A 40 -4.52 -18.54 -13.85
N SER A 41 -3.91 -17.77 -12.96
CA SER A 41 -2.91 -16.77 -13.33
C SER A 41 -1.65 -17.45 -13.89
N VAL A 42 -1.14 -16.95 -15.00
CA VAL A 42 0.02 -17.54 -15.68
C VAL A 42 1.32 -17.06 -15.02
N ASP A 43 2.18 -17.99 -14.61
CA ASP A 43 3.52 -17.65 -14.12
C ASP A 43 4.44 -17.26 -15.28
N LEU A 44 4.78 -15.98 -15.35
CA LEU A 44 5.71 -15.42 -16.33
C LEU A 44 7.15 -15.28 -15.79
N THR A 45 7.44 -15.74 -14.59
CA THR A 45 8.78 -15.64 -13.97
C THR A 45 9.88 -16.22 -14.85
N PRO A 46 9.74 -17.41 -15.49
CA PRO A 46 10.81 -17.97 -16.35
C PRO A 46 11.14 -17.09 -17.55
N GLN A 47 10.15 -16.45 -18.15
CA GLN A 47 10.34 -15.54 -19.29
C GLN A 47 10.95 -14.22 -18.83
N PHE A 48 10.50 -13.72 -17.68
CA PHE A 48 10.97 -12.48 -17.06
C PHE A 48 12.46 -12.56 -16.69
N LEU A 49 12.94 -13.70 -16.21
CA LEU A 49 14.34 -13.91 -15.83
C LEU A 49 15.32 -13.88 -17.03
N ARG A 50 14.82 -13.85 -18.27
CA ARG A 50 15.65 -13.64 -19.48
C ARG A 50 15.97 -12.18 -19.75
N LEU A 51 15.32 -11.26 -19.05
CA LEU A 51 15.55 -9.82 -19.19
C LEU A 51 16.88 -9.41 -18.52
N PRO A 52 17.58 -8.38 -19.04
CA PRO A 52 18.71 -7.80 -18.31
C PRO A 52 18.26 -7.27 -16.95
N LEU A 53 19.19 -7.09 -16.00
CA LEU A 53 18.94 -6.59 -14.64
C LEU A 53 18.08 -7.53 -13.75
N THR A 54 17.86 -8.77 -14.16
CA THR A 54 17.19 -9.78 -13.33
C THR A 54 18.14 -10.86 -12.81
N SER A 55 19.44 -10.78 -13.11
CA SER A 55 20.40 -11.81 -12.71
C SER A 55 20.51 -11.95 -11.18
N ARG A 56 20.81 -13.18 -10.74
CA ARG A 56 21.02 -13.48 -9.32
C ARG A 56 22.15 -12.62 -8.73
N ASP A 57 23.24 -12.46 -9.45
CA ASP A 57 24.42 -11.72 -8.96
C ASP A 57 24.09 -10.25 -8.70
N LEU A 58 23.29 -9.62 -9.58
CA LEU A 58 22.83 -8.25 -9.37
C LEU A 58 21.94 -8.15 -8.12
N VAL A 59 20.93 -9.02 -8.00
CA VAL A 59 19.98 -8.97 -6.88
C VAL A 59 20.71 -9.25 -5.55
N VAL A 60 21.52 -10.31 -5.50
CA VAL A 60 22.30 -10.65 -4.31
C VAL A 60 23.28 -9.51 -3.98
N GLY A 61 23.97 -8.97 -4.99
CA GLY A 61 24.91 -7.87 -4.79
C GLY A 61 24.27 -6.63 -4.17
N LEU A 62 23.05 -6.26 -4.60
CA LEU A 62 22.30 -5.13 -4.02
C LEU A 62 21.89 -5.39 -2.56
N VAL A 63 21.43 -6.60 -2.26
CA VAL A 63 21.04 -6.98 -0.89
C VAL A 63 22.26 -7.05 0.03
N GLU A 64 23.35 -7.70 -0.39
CA GLU A 64 24.56 -7.79 0.39
C GLU A 64 25.25 -6.42 0.58
N PHE A 65 25.19 -5.54 -0.42
CA PHE A 65 25.66 -4.17 -0.27
C PHE A 65 24.95 -3.45 0.89
N THR A 66 23.62 -3.57 1.00
CA THR A 66 22.89 -2.95 2.11
C THR A 66 23.19 -3.59 3.45
N LYS A 67 23.31 -4.93 3.50
CA LYS A 67 23.67 -5.66 4.72
C LYS A 67 25.08 -5.30 5.18
N GLY A 68 26.01 -5.05 4.24
CA GLY A 68 27.37 -4.58 4.53
C GLY A 68 27.43 -3.18 5.14
N VAL A 69 26.31 -2.40 5.07
CA VAL A 69 26.18 -1.06 5.67
C VAL A 69 25.00 -1.06 6.65
N PRO A 70 25.17 -1.52 7.90
CA PRO A 70 24.06 -1.73 8.83
C PRO A 70 23.11 -0.55 9.02
N PRO A 71 23.57 0.73 9.09
CA PRO A 71 22.64 1.87 9.19
C PRO A 71 21.75 2.01 7.95
N LEU A 72 22.27 1.72 6.75
CA LEU A 72 21.51 1.79 5.50
C LEU A 72 20.48 0.66 5.44
N HIS A 73 20.87 -0.55 5.84
CA HIS A 73 19.98 -1.70 5.93
C HIS A 73 18.80 -1.41 6.90
N ALA A 74 19.11 -0.90 8.10
CA ALA A 74 18.10 -0.51 9.07
C ALA A 74 17.17 0.58 8.53
N LEU A 75 17.73 1.61 7.88
CA LEU A 75 16.94 2.67 7.24
C LEU A 75 15.96 2.09 6.21
N PHE A 76 16.45 1.27 5.27
CA PHE A 76 15.59 0.69 4.23
C PHE A 76 14.55 -0.27 4.82
N THR A 77 14.89 -1.02 5.85
CA THR A 77 13.95 -1.89 6.56
C THR A 77 12.80 -1.06 7.19
N VAL A 78 13.12 0.00 7.91
CA VAL A 78 12.11 0.91 8.49
C VAL A 78 11.28 1.58 7.39
N VAL A 79 11.92 2.07 6.33
CA VAL A 79 11.25 2.73 5.20
C VAL A 79 10.32 1.76 4.47
N TYR A 80 10.70 0.51 4.30
CA TYR A 80 9.86 -0.50 3.63
C TYR A 80 8.66 -0.90 4.50
N TYR A 81 8.90 -1.38 5.73
CA TYR A 81 7.85 -1.96 6.55
C TYR A 81 6.93 -0.91 7.19
N LEU A 82 7.49 0.20 7.67
CA LEU A 82 6.71 1.26 8.32
C LEU A 82 6.46 2.45 7.40
N GLY A 83 7.41 2.77 6.53
CA GLY A 83 7.34 3.95 5.67
C GLY A 83 6.21 3.87 4.65
N PHE A 84 5.95 2.72 4.05
CA PHE A 84 4.90 2.59 3.04
C PHE A 84 3.51 2.83 3.62
N ALA A 85 3.07 1.98 4.57
CA ALA A 85 1.75 2.12 5.19
C ALA A 85 1.63 3.44 5.98
N GLY A 86 2.70 3.82 6.69
CA GLY A 86 2.77 5.08 7.42
C GLY A 86 2.66 6.29 6.50
N SER A 87 3.30 6.29 5.32
CA SER A 87 3.20 7.40 4.37
C SER A 87 1.78 7.60 3.84
N ILE A 88 1.07 6.52 3.54
CA ILE A 88 -0.34 6.59 3.11
C ILE A 88 -1.18 7.23 4.22
N ALA A 89 -1.08 6.73 5.45
CA ALA A 89 -1.81 7.28 6.59
C ALA A 89 -1.48 8.76 6.84
N LEU A 90 -0.20 9.11 6.80
CA LEU A 90 0.26 10.50 7.00
C LEU A 90 -0.19 11.43 5.87
N ILE A 91 -0.24 10.99 4.61
CA ILE A 91 -0.73 11.79 3.49
C ILE A 91 -2.23 12.04 3.64
N VAL A 92 -3.00 11.00 3.96
CA VAL A 92 -4.45 11.13 4.21
C VAL A 92 -4.69 12.11 5.37
N ALA A 93 -3.98 11.95 6.48
CA ALA A 93 -4.05 12.87 7.62
C ALA A 93 -3.63 14.29 7.24
N TYR A 94 -2.55 14.45 6.49
CA TYR A 94 -2.06 15.74 6.02
C TYR A 94 -3.09 16.47 5.14
N LEU A 95 -3.68 15.76 4.17
CA LEU A 95 -4.69 16.35 3.29
C LEU A 95 -5.99 16.68 4.02
N LEU A 96 -6.53 15.75 4.83
CA LEU A 96 -7.83 15.91 5.46
C LEU A 96 -7.79 16.69 6.77
N LEU A 97 -6.86 16.33 7.68
CA LEU A 97 -6.85 16.90 9.03
C LEU A 97 -6.06 18.21 9.10
N TYR A 98 -4.92 18.29 8.41
CA TYR A 98 -4.09 19.47 8.45
C TYR A 98 -4.49 20.53 7.41
N LEU A 99 -4.57 20.13 6.12
CA LEU A 99 -4.85 21.06 5.03
C LEU A 99 -6.35 21.29 4.77
N ARG A 100 -7.19 20.31 5.04
CA ARG A 100 -8.59 20.22 4.60
C ARG A 100 -8.73 20.35 3.07
N ASP A 101 -7.81 19.75 2.34
CA ASP A 101 -7.91 19.70 0.87
C ASP A 101 -8.71 18.48 0.45
N LEU A 102 -10.04 18.62 0.51
CA LEU A 102 -11.00 17.55 0.23
C LEU A 102 -10.88 17.06 -1.22
N GLU A 103 -10.66 17.97 -2.16
CA GLU A 103 -10.50 17.63 -3.57
C GLU A 103 -9.25 16.79 -3.82
N ALA A 104 -8.11 17.17 -3.22
CA ALA A 104 -6.90 16.39 -3.34
C ALA A 104 -7.05 14.99 -2.71
N SER A 105 -7.79 14.87 -1.60
CA SER A 105 -8.09 13.58 -0.98
C SER A 105 -9.00 12.71 -1.85
N ASP A 106 -10.03 13.28 -2.46
CA ASP A 106 -10.93 12.57 -3.39
C ASP A 106 -10.16 12.05 -4.62
N ARG A 107 -9.29 12.87 -5.18
CA ARG A 107 -8.42 12.47 -6.28
C ARG A 107 -7.44 11.36 -5.87
N LEU A 108 -6.88 11.45 -4.66
CA LEU A 108 -5.97 10.43 -4.13
C LEU A 108 -6.68 9.08 -4.01
N LEU A 109 -7.87 9.06 -3.40
CA LEU A 109 -8.68 7.85 -3.25
C LEU A 109 -9.02 7.22 -4.61
N ALA A 110 -9.49 8.03 -5.55
CA ALA A 110 -9.83 7.55 -6.88
C ALA A 110 -8.64 6.92 -7.61
N ARG A 111 -7.45 7.51 -7.48
CA ARG A 111 -6.21 6.97 -8.06
C ARG A 111 -5.80 5.65 -7.42
N TYR A 112 -5.91 5.52 -6.09
CA TYR A 112 -5.64 4.27 -5.40
C TYR A 112 -6.57 3.15 -5.86
N LEU A 113 -7.87 3.42 -5.93
CA LEU A 113 -8.86 2.43 -6.39
C LEU A 113 -8.61 2.02 -7.84
N MET A 114 -8.26 2.96 -8.71
CA MET A 114 -7.91 2.65 -10.10
C MET A 114 -6.61 1.84 -10.19
N ALA A 115 -5.60 2.17 -9.37
CA ALA A 115 -4.36 1.40 -9.30
C ALA A 115 -4.62 -0.04 -8.84
N TYR A 116 -5.46 -0.23 -7.83
CA TYR A 116 -5.89 -1.57 -7.39
C TYR A 116 -6.62 -2.33 -8.50
N ALA A 117 -7.55 -1.67 -9.19
CA ALA A 117 -8.32 -2.31 -10.26
C ALA A 117 -7.42 -2.77 -11.42
N VAL A 118 -6.49 -1.91 -11.87
CA VAL A 118 -5.60 -2.23 -12.98
C VAL A 118 -4.57 -3.29 -12.56
N ALA A 119 -3.86 -3.09 -11.46
CA ALA A 119 -2.85 -4.05 -11.01
C ALA A 119 -3.49 -5.39 -10.62
N GLY A 120 -4.63 -5.38 -9.93
CA GLY A 120 -5.38 -6.59 -9.59
C GLY A 120 -5.80 -7.38 -10.83
N SER A 121 -6.26 -6.70 -11.87
CA SER A 121 -6.59 -7.34 -13.16
C SER A 121 -5.37 -8.01 -13.80
N ILE A 122 -4.21 -7.36 -13.73
CA ILE A 122 -2.95 -7.93 -14.24
C ILE A 122 -2.59 -9.18 -13.46
N TYR A 123 -2.63 -9.13 -12.12
CA TYR A 123 -2.29 -10.28 -11.26
C TYR A 123 -3.22 -11.48 -11.46
N LEU A 124 -4.49 -11.25 -11.80
CA LEU A 124 -5.44 -12.33 -12.14
C LEU A 124 -5.10 -13.01 -13.47
N ILE A 125 -4.47 -12.32 -14.39
CA ILE A 125 -4.09 -12.84 -15.72
C ILE A 125 -2.71 -13.49 -15.66
N ALA A 126 -1.73 -12.78 -15.09
CA ALA A 126 -0.34 -13.22 -15.04
C ALA A 126 0.36 -12.67 -13.80
N HIS A 127 1.34 -13.43 -13.31
CA HIS A 127 2.14 -13.04 -12.15
C HIS A 127 3.62 -13.31 -12.35
N ILE A 128 4.44 -12.69 -11.52
CA ILE A 128 5.89 -12.87 -11.44
C ILE A 128 6.26 -12.93 -9.95
N TYR A 129 7.11 -13.87 -9.57
CA TYR A 129 7.56 -13.99 -8.19
C TYR A 129 8.62 -12.95 -7.83
N ALA A 130 8.64 -12.56 -6.56
CA ALA A 130 9.61 -11.63 -6.00
C ALA A 130 11.05 -12.16 -6.07
N PRO A 131 12.07 -11.28 -6.20
CA PRO A 131 13.48 -11.69 -6.29
C PRO A 131 13.93 -12.58 -5.15
N HIS A 132 13.55 -12.27 -3.91
CA HIS A 132 13.95 -13.02 -2.72
C HIS A 132 13.40 -14.46 -2.72
N ILE A 133 12.23 -14.68 -3.33
CA ILE A 133 11.65 -16.02 -3.51
C ILE A 133 12.40 -16.76 -4.62
N VAL A 134 12.55 -16.12 -5.79
CA VAL A 134 13.18 -16.73 -6.96
C VAL A 134 14.62 -17.17 -6.66
N TYR A 135 15.37 -16.39 -5.89
CA TYR A 135 16.76 -16.67 -5.56
C TYR A 135 16.97 -17.26 -4.16
N ASN A 136 15.88 -17.56 -3.45
CA ASN A 136 15.89 -18.14 -2.11
C ASN A 136 16.85 -17.37 -1.18
N LEU A 137 16.62 -16.05 -1.04
CA LEU A 137 17.50 -15.20 -0.25
C LEU A 137 17.34 -15.52 1.25
N PRO A 138 18.44 -15.63 2.01
CA PRO A 138 18.37 -15.95 3.43
C PRO A 138 17.75 -14.81 4.25
N GLY A 139 16.89 -15.18 5.22
CA GLY A 139 16.20 -14.23 6.11
C GLY A 139 14.85 -13.75 5.61
N TYR A 140 14.36 -14.29 4.50
CA TYR A 140 13.01 -14.02 3.99
C TYR A 140 12.10 -15.23 4.20
N THR A 141 10.84 -14.99 4.54
CA THR A 141 9.82 -16.03 4.58
C THR A 141 9.15 -16.14 3.22
N SER A 142 8.83 -17.36 2.81
CA SER A 142 8.06 -17.65 1.60
C SER A 142 6.55 -17.52 1.84
N ASP A 143 6.14 -17.20 3.06
CA ASP A 143 4.74 -17.25 3.45
C ASP A 143 3.92 -16.12 2.81
N ASN A 144 2.90 -16.52 2.07
CA ASN A 144 1.90 -15.60 1.58
C ASN A 144 0.95 -15.21 2.71
N THR A 145 0.72 -13.92 2.88
CA THR A 145 -0.33 -13.39 3.75
C THR A 145 -1.53 -12.93 2.92
N LEU A 146 -2.66 -12.62 3.57
CA LEU A 146 -3.82 -12.02 2.88
C LEU A 146 -3.49 -10.67 2.23
N LEU A 147 -2.49 -9.97 2.74
CA LEU A 147 -2.11 -8.63 2.27
C LEU A 147 -0.92 -8.62 1.34
N THR A 148 -0.01 -9.56 1.53
CA THR A 148 1.24 -9.65 0.78
C THR A 148 1.34 -11.01 0.13
N ARG A 149 1.26 -11.04 -1.19
CA ARG A 149 1.53 -12.23 -1.96
C ARG A 149 2.82 -12.03 -2.74
N GLN A 150 3.65 -13.05 -2.71
CA GLN A 150 4.97 -13.03 -3.32
C GLN A 150 4.94 -12.97 -4.85
N GLU A 151 3.78 -13.25 -5.43
CA GLU A 151 3.49 -13.14 -6.86
C GLU A 151 2.94 -11.76 -7.27
N PHE A 152 2.64 -10.82 -6.34
CA PHE A 152 2.10 -9.49 -6.67
C PHE A 152 3.18 -8.43 -6.83
N VAL A 153 4.16 -8.68 -7.69
CA VAL A 153 5.28 -7.78 -7.82
C VAL A 153 5.27 -6.91 -9.07
N LEU A 154 4.70 -7.38 -10.19
CA LEU A 154 4.67 -6.64 -11.45
C LEU A 154 3.22 -6.38 -11.92
N PRO A 155 2.76 -5.12 -12.01
CA PRO A 155 3.43 -3.88 -11.57
C PRO A 155 3.49 -3.76 -10.05
N SER A 156 4.52 -3.14 -9.50
CA SER A 156 4.60 -2.92 -8.05
C SER A 156 3.54 -1.94 -7.57
N LEU A 157 2.58 -2.40 -6.77
CA LEU A 157 1.59 -1.51 -6.14
C LEU A 157 2.23 -0.54 -5.14
N HIS A 158 3.27 -0.96 -4.42
CA HIS A 158 4.04 -0.07 -3.56
C HIS A 158 4.54 1.15 -4.34
N ASN A 159 5.23 0.91 -5.45
CA ASN A 159 5.80 1.97 -6.26
C ASN A 159 4.75 2.75 -7.05
N THR A 160 3.63 2.12 -7.40
CA THR A 160 2.46 2.80 -7.98
C THR A 160 1.89 3.84 -7.01
N PHE A 161 1.65 3.45 -5.76
CA PHE A 161 1.13 4.36 -4.74
C PHE A 161 2.12 5.47 -4.40
N ILE A 162 3.41 5.14 -4.32
CA ILE A 162 4.46 6.14 -4.11
C ILE A 162 4.44 7.21 -5.20
N MET A 163 4.32 6.83 -6.46
CA MET A 163 4.24 7.78 -7.57
C MET A 163 2.98 8.63 -7.49
N ILE A 164 1.82 8.02 -7.18
CA ILE A 164 0.55 8.75 -6.96
C ILE A 164 0.71 9.74 -5.80
N ASN A 165 1.35 9.34 -4.70
CA ASN A 165 1.62 10.17 -3.53
C ASN A 165 2.48 11.38 -3.90
N ILE A 166 3.59 11.16 -4.58
CA ILE A 166 4.51 12.22 -5.00
C ILE A 166 3.79 13.21 -5.92
N ILE A 167 3.03 12.72 -6.91
CA ILE A 167 2.25 13.58 -7.82
C ILE A 167 1.22 14.41 -7.04
N THR A 168 0.50 13.79 -6.10
CA THR A 168 -0.50 14.49 -5.28
C THR A 168 0.14 15.52 -4.37
N LEU A 169 1.29 15.17 -3.75
CA LEU A 169 2.01 16.06 -2.84
C LEU A 169 2.78 17.18 -3.56
N TRP A 170 3.00 17.07 -4.88
CA TRP A 170 3.79 18.05 -5.63
C TRP A 170 3.23 19.48 -5.52
N LYS A 171 1.94 19.63 -5.38
CA LYS A 171 1.24 20.89 -5.08
C LYS A 171 1.77 21.53 -3.77
N TYR A 172 2.19 20.71 -2.80
CA TYR A 172 2.62 21.13 -1.47
C TYR A 172 4.14 21.09 -1.26
N ARG A 173 4.93 20.87 -2.31
CA ARG A 173 6.40 20.72 -2.24
C ARG A 173 7.15 21.89 -1.61
N LYS A 174 6.52 23.08 -1.50
CA LYS A 174 7.09 24.25 -0.81
C LYS A 174 6.85 24.24 0.71
N ARG A 175 5.88 23.47 1.20
CA ARG A 175 5.54 23.33 2.63
C ARG A 175 6.42 22.25 3.26
N LEU A 176 6.81 22.43 4.52
CA LEU A 176 7.68 21.48 5.22
C LEU A 176 7.07 20.06 5.23
N GLY A 177 5.80 19.93 5.61
CA GLY A 177 5.11 18.62 5.61
C GLY A 177 5.11 17.97 4.23
N GLY A 178 4.83 18.73 3.16
CA GLY A 178 4.89 18.22 1.79
C GLY A 178 6.29 17.75 1.39
N LYS A 179 7.35 18.50 1.75
CA LYS A 179 8.75 18.11 1.48
C LYS A 179 9.11 16.80 2.19
N VAL A 180 8.80 16.70 3.49
CA VAL A 180 9.10 15.50 4.29
C VAL A 180 8.40 14.29 3.71
N LEU A 181 7.10 14.40 3.41
CA LEU A 181 6.33 13.29 2.83
C LEU A 181 6.83 12.90 1.43
N ILE A 182 7.19 13.84 0.57
CA ILE A 182 7.80 13.55 -0.73
C ILE A 182 9.12 12.81 -0.54
N LEU A 183 10.01 13.30 0.34
CA LEU A 183 11.29 12.66 0.60
C LEU A 183 11.12 11.23 1.11
N THR A 184 10.25 11.01 2.10
CA THR A 184 9.97 9.67 2.63
C THR A 184 9.48 8.73 1.54
N ASN A 185 8.51 9.18 0.71
CA ASN A 185 8.02 8.39 -0.41
C ASN A 185 9.12 8.10 -1.44
N SER A 186 10.02 9.03 -1.71
CA SER A 186 11.12 8.85 -2.67
C SER A 186 12.17 7.82 -2.23
N LEU A 187 12.25 7.48 -0.95
CA LEU A 187 13.16 6.45 -0.45
C LEU A 187 12.61 5.03 -0.62
N ILE A 188 11.30 4.86 -0.68
CA ILE A 188 10.65 3.54 -0.71
C ILE A 188 11.04 2.72 -1.96
N PRO A 189 11.10 3.27 -3.17
CA PRO A 189 11.54 2.53 -4.36
C PRO A 189 12.93 1.89 -4.19
N PHE A 190 13.87 2.62 -3.60
CA PHE A 190 15.19 2.08 -3.29
C PHE A 190 15.10 0.96 -2.26
N ALA A 191 14.35 1.18 -1.18
CA ALA A 191 14.16 0.15 -0.16
C ALA A 191 13.57 -1.14 -0.75
N THR A 192 12.61 -1.06 -1.66
CA THR A 192 11.98 -2.24 -2.28
C THR A 192 12.98 -3.06 -3.10
N VAL A 193 13.90 -2.42 -3.83
CA VAL A 193 14.90 -3.09 -4.66
C VAL A 193 16.09 -3.59 -3.82
N PHE A 194 16.64 -2.72 -2.98
CA PHE A 194 17.83 -3.04 -2.20
C PHE A 194 17.59 -4.06 -1.07
N LEU A 195 16.34 -4.25 -0.67
CA LEU A 195 15.93 -5.36 0.21
C LEU A 195 15.50 -6.61 -0.56
N GLY A 196 15.55 -6.64 -1.89
CA GLY A 196 15.21 -7.81 -2.69
C GLY A 196 13.73 -8.15 -2.75
N HIS A 197 12.84 -7.23 -2.39
CA HIS A 197 11.39 -7.44 -2.47
C HIS A 197 10.82 -7.22 -3.86
N HIS A 198 11.45 -6.34 -4.67
CA HIS A 198 11.00 -6.01 -6.01
C HIS A 198 12.16 -6.00 -7.01
N TRP A 199 11.83 -6.33 -8.25
CA TRP A 199 12.70 -6.15 -9.40
C TRP A 199 12.75 -4.67 -9.78
N ILE A 200 13.80 -4.25 -10.47
CA ILE A 200 13.90 -2.88 -11.03
C ILE A 200 12.73 -2.60 -11.97
N TYR A 201 12.33 -3.59 -12.77
CA TYR A 201 11.19 -3.48 -13.68
C TYR A 201 9.86 -3.28 -12.97
N ASP A 202 9.69 -3.87 -11.78
CA ASP A 202 8.48 -3.69 -10.97
C ASP A 202 8.33 -2.22 -10.53
N VAL A 203 9.45 -1.61 -10.14
CA VAL A 203 9.50 -0.18 -9.78
C VAL A 203 9.12 0.68 -10.97
N LEU A 204 9.74 0.42 -12.14
CA LEU A 204 9.49 1.19 -13.36
C LEU A 204 8.03 1.05 -13.82
N THR A 205 7.49 -0.17 -13.85
CA THR A 205 6.09 -0.41 -14.24
C THR A 205 5.12 0.15 -13.22
N GLY A 206 5.47 0.10 -11.93
CA GLY A 206 4.71 0.76 -10.87
C GLY A 206 4.66 2.28 -11.06
N PHE A 207 5.78 2.91 -11.38
CA PHE A 207 5.82 4.34 -11.69
C PHE A 207 4.99 4.69 -12.93
N LEU A 208 5.11 3.91 -14.00
CA LEU A 208 4.32 4.13 -15.22
C LEU A 208 2.82 4.02 -14.93
N LEU A 209 2.39 3.01 -14.15
CA LEU A 209 1.01 2.87 -13.74
C LEU A 209 0.57 4.05 -12.87
N GLY A 210 1.38 4.48 -11.89
CA GLY A 210 1.09 5.63 -11.05
C GLY A 210 0.91 6.93 -11.85
N ILE A 211 1.76 7.15 -12.86
CA ILE A 211 1.63 8.29 -13.78
C ILE A 211 0.36 8.16 -14.62
N ALA A 212 0.09 6.97 -15.18
CA ALA A 212 -1.07 6.74 -16.04
C ALA A 212 -2.38 7.00 -15.29
N VAL A 213 -2.56 6.40 -14.10
CA VAL A 213 -3.76 6.62 -13.29
C VAL A 213 -3.88 8.05 -12.76
N SER A 214 -2.75 8.74 -12.57
CA SER A 214 -2.76 10.13 -12.12
C SER A 214 -3.16 11.12 -13.22
N ARG A 215 -3.12 10.72 -14.49
CA ARG A 215 -3.58 11.52 -15.64
C ARG A 215 -5.05 11.32 -15.97
N THR A 216 -5.68 10.31 -15.38
CA THR A 216 -7.09 10.04 -15.61
C THR A 216 -7.98 10.94 -14.75
N SER A 217 -9.28 11.07 -15.08
CA SER A 217 -10.19 11.93 -14.35
C SER A 217 -10.78 11.26 -13.10
N TRP A 218 -11.21 11.98 -12.15
CA TRP A 218 -11.32 11.59 -10.78
C TRP A 218 -12.53 12.01 -10.04
N GLU A 219 -13.56 12.28 -10.62
CA GLU A 219 -14.89 12.45 -10.01
C GLU A 219 -15.32 11.25 -9.15
N TRP A 220 -14.61 10.14 -9.30
CA TRP A 220 -14.86 8.90 -8.57
C TRP A 220 -14.68 9.06 -7.06
N GLY A 221 -13.63 9.71 -6.60
CA GLY A 221 -13.38 9.89 -5.17
C GLY A 221 -14.51 10.66 -4.51
N ALA A 222 -14.95 11.75 -5.14
CA ALA A 222 -16.08 12.54 -4.67
C ALA A 222 -17.39 11.74 -4.68
N ARG A 223 -17.63 10.91 -5.70
CA ARG A 223 -18.82 10.04 -5.78
C ARG A 223 -18.83 8.97 -4.71
N ILE A 224 -17.68 8.33 -4.43
CA ILE A 224 -17.53 7.33 -3.37
C ILE A 224 -17.78 7.99 -2.00
N SER A 225 -17.15 9.12 -1.73
CA SER A 225 -17.37 9.88 -0.49
C SER A 225 -18.81 10.27 -0.30
N ALA A 226 -19.46 10.81 -1.36
CA ALA A 226 -20.87 11.15 -1.33
C ALA A 226 -21.78 9.93 -1.16
N GLY A 227 -21.42 8.78 -1.74
CA GLY A 227 -22.13 7.52 -1.57
C GLY A 227 -22.10 7.04 -0.12
N ILE A 228 -20.93 7.13 0.53
CA ILE A 228 -20.77 6.77 1.94
C ILE A 228 -21.53 7.75 2.85
N TYR A 229 -21.51 9.04 2.52
CA TYR A 229 -22.27 10.06 3.26
C TYR A 229 -23.80 9.84 3.22
N ARG A 230 -24.31 9.36 2.10
CA ARG A 230 -25.73 9.00 1.94
C ARG A 230 -26.12 7.74 2.70
N TRP A 231 -25.15 6.94 3.08
CA TRP A 231 -25.35 5.85 4.02
C TRP A 231 -25.59 6.49 5.39
N GLU A 232 -26.82 6.80 5.70
CA GLU A 232 -27.22 7.39 6.98
C GLU A 232 -26.75 6.54 8.15
N VAL A 233 -25.53 6.81 8.58
CA VAL A 233 -24.98 6.20 9.79
C VAL A 233 -25.28 7.14 10.94
N SER A 234 -26.08 6.68 11.88
CA SER A 234 -26.53 7.44 13.07
C SER A 234 -25.37 8.02 13.91
N SER A 235 -24.13 7.61 13.66
CA SER A 235 -22.93 8.18 14.27
C SER A 235 -21.70 7.95 13.37
N LEU A 236 -21.45 8.86 12.45
CA LEU A 236 -20.32 8.79 11.53
C LEU A 236 -18.97 8.71 12.24
N GLN A 237 -18.79 9.36 13.40
CA GLN A 237 -17.56 9.26 14.20
C GLN A 237 -17.33 7.85 14.73
N ARG A 238 -18.39 7.20 15.26
CA ARG A 238 -18.29 5.82 15.77
C ARG A 238 -17.95 4.83 14.65
N VAL A 239 -18.54 5.02 13.48
CA VAL A 239 -18.24 4.20 12.31
C VAL A 239 -16.79 4.41 11.84
N THR A 240 -16.30 5.64 11.86
CA THR A 240 -14.90 5.94 11.52
C THR A 240 -13.93 5.24 12.49
N VAL A 241 -14.18 5.33 13.78
CA VAL A 241 -13.37 4.64 14.79
C VAL A 241 -13.45 3.13 14.62
N LEU A 242 -14.65 2.58 14.40
CA LEU A 242 -14.86 1.15 14.19
C LEU A 242 -14.12 0.66 12.94
N ASN A 243 -14.23 1.37 11.82
CA ASN A 243 -13.53 1.04 10.58
C ASN A 243 -12.01 1.09 10.76
N PHE A 244 -11.50 2.08 11.50
CA PHE A 244 -10.08 2.16 11.83
C PHE A 244 -9.63 0.95 12.66
N LEU A 245 -10.35 0.60 13.72
CA LEU A 245 -10.04 -0.56 14.55
C LEU A 245 -10.09 -1.86 13.76
N LEU A 246 -11.12 -2.03 12.91
CA LEU A 246 -11.21 -3.19 12.03
C LEU A 246 -10.04 -3.25 11.05
N ALA A 247 -9.63 -2.12 10.47
CA ALA A 247 -8.47 -2.07 9.58
C ALA A 247 -7.19 -2.49 10.31
N VAL A 248 -6.99 -2.02 11.56
CA VAL A 248 -5.85 -2.41 12.41
C VAL A 248 -5.89 -3.92 12.72
N ILE A 249 -7.06 -4.45 13.11
CA ILE A 249 -7.22 -5.89 13.39
C ILE A 249 -6.91 -6.71 12.15
N VAL A 250 -7.45 -6.33 10.99
CA VAL A 250 -7.20 -7.03 9.74
C VAL A 250 -5.71 -6.98 9.36
N LEU A 251 -5.03 -5.85 9.59
CA LEU A 251 -3.58 -5.73 9.38
C LEU A 251 -2.82 -6.71 10.27
N ILE A 252 -3.15 -6.78 11.56
CA ILE A 252 -2.50 -7.69 12.51
C ILE A 252 -2.71 -9.14 12.09
N VAL A 253 -3.97 -9.52 11.83
CA VAL A 253 -4.33 -10.90 11.41
C VAL A 253 -3.65 -11.28 10.10
N ALA A 254 -3.56 -10.35 9.16
CA ALA A 254 -2.97 -10.61 7.85
C ALA A 254 -1.44 -10.67 7.90
N ALA A 255 -0.81 -9.93 8.82
CA ALA A 255 0.64 -9.94 8.98
C ALA A 255 1.14 -11.25 9.62
N ASP A 256 0.42 -11.79 10.60
CA ASP A 256 0.77 -13.05 11.27
C ASP A 256 -0.49 -13.79 11.71
N PRO A 257 -1.12 -14.58 10.81
CA PRO A 257 -2.35 -15.31 11.10
C PRO A 257 -2.23 -16.28 12.28
N ALA A 258 -1.09 -16.96 12.41
CA ALA A 258 -0.88 -17.93 13.48
C ALA A 258 -0.82 -17.27 14.86
N ARG A 259 -0.10 -16.15 14.94
CA ARG A 259 0.00 -15.36 16.17
C ARG A 259 -1.34 -14.69 16.51
N ALA A 260 -2.06 -14.22 15.53
CA ALA A 260 -3.38 -13.66 15.71
C ALA A 260 -4.35 -14.71 16.27
N LEU A 261 -4.38 -15.93 15.72
CA LEU A 261 -5.21 -17.03 16.22
C LEU A 261 -4.83 -17.40 17.66
N ALA A 262 -3.53 -17.41 18.01
CA ALA A 262 -3.09 -17.67 19.38
C ALA A 262 -3.57 -16.59 20.35
N ILE A 263 -3.52 -15.31 19.97
CA ILE A 263 -4.01 -14.18 20.78
C ILE A 263 -5.53 -14.26 20.96
N PHE A 264 -6.28 -14.48 19.87
CA PHE A 264 -7.75 -14.57 19.93
C PHE A 264 -8.21 -15.83 20.62
N GLY A 265 -7.51 -16.96 20.44
CA GLY A 265 -7.79 -18.21 21.17
C GLY A 265 -7.59 -18.06 22.68
N GLY A 266 -6.53 -17.39 23.11
CA GLY A 266 -6.30 -17.07 24.52
C GLY A 266 -7.32 -16.12 25.13
N LEU A 267 -7.85 -15.15 24.36
CA LEU A 267 -8.90 -14.22 24.79
C LEU A 267 -10.30 -14.86 24.87
N LEU A 268 -10.54 -15.91 24.10
CA LEU A 268 -11.83 -16.62 24.07
C LEU A 268 -11.88 -17.83 25.04
N GLY A 269 -10.87 -18.00 25.89
CA GLY A 269 -10.87 -18.99 26.97
C GLY A 269 -10.77 -20.44 26.48
N GLY A 270 -10.11 -20.67 25.37
CA GLY A 270 -9.74 -22.02 24.95
C GLY A 270 -8.65 -22.60 25.86
N PRO A 271 -8.70 -23.94 26.15
CA PRO A 271 -7.76 -24.61 27.02
C PRO A 271 -6.32 -24.55 26.51
#